data_cd1bd6dff337a1742b18541364679181
#
_entry.id   cd1bd6dff337a1742b18541364679181
#
_cell.length_a   1.000
_cell.length_b   1.000
_cell.length_c   1.000
_cell.angle_alpha   90.00
_cell.angle_beta   90.00
_cell.angle_gamma   90.00
#
_symmetry.space_group_name_H-M   'P 1'
#
loop_
_entity.id
_entity.type
_entity.pdbx_description
1 polymer ?
#
loop_
_entity_poly.entity_id
_entity_poly.type
_entity_poly.pdbx_seq_one_letter_code
_entity_poly.pdbx_strand_id
1 'polypeptide(L)'
;VAPSRGLGDVYKRQVEATIQVNAGQAKEISKHLIGIFFEDINYGADGGLYAELIQNRDFEYTPTDRGNDQNWNSTHSWSVQGSDATLSIATENPIHPNNPHYAVFDVNAAEQTALMNAGFDGIALKKGEKYDFSLFGKVLEGKGGKVLVNLVDKDGTIIGQTAVNVTSKDWKQQKALLTATSDAAAASLSIVPQAVSKYALDMISLFPQKTFKGRKNGLRADLAQTLADLHPRFVRFPGGCVAHGDGIDNIYDWKGSIGPLEARKPLRNLWGYHQTRGLGYHEYFLFCEDMGAEPVPVLAAGVPCQNSGTCAHHSKGELTCMGQQGGVPMEEMDQYIQDVLDLIEYANGDARKTVWGKKRAEAGHPKPFNLKFIGIGNEDMITPVFVERFKMIFDAVKAKHPEVTVIGTTGPFYEGTDYEVGWDLATELGVPMVDEHYYVEPGWMIHNQEYYYHYDRS
;
A
#
# COMPACT_ATOMS: atom_id res chain seq x y z
N VAL A 1 -45.37 8.05 -30.46
CA VAL A 1 -44.16 7.34 -29.99
C VAL A 1 -43.00 7.81 -30.82
N ALA A 2 -42.09 8.60 -30.29
CA ALA A 2 -40.85 8.96 -30.97
C ALA A 2 -39.99 7.69 -31.11
N PRO A 3 -39.47 7.37 -32.28
CA PRO A 3 -38.60 6.20 -32.45
C PRO A 3 -37.31 6.41 -31.60
N SER A 4 -36.98 5.45 -30.77
CA SER A 4 -35.73 5.41 -30.07
C SER A 4 -34.59 5.39 -31.09
N ARG A 5 -33.76 6.43 -31.10
CA ARG A 5 -32.52 6.41 -31.88
C ARG A 5 -31.60 5.36 -31.24
N GLY A 6 -31.46 4.25 -31.93
CA GLY A 6 -30.60 3.17 -31.46
C GLY A 6 -29.15 3.60 -31.44
N LEU A 7 -28.37 2.97 -30.54
CA LEU A 7 -26.91 3.13 -30.38
C LEU A 7 -26.14 3.05 -31.73
N GLY A 8 -26.71 2.44 -32.76
CA GLY A 8 -26.13 2.38 -34.12
C GLY A 8 -25.98 3.72 -34.84
N ASP A 9 -26.73 4.77 -34.44
CA ASP A 9 -26.60 6.10 -35.05
C ASP A 9 -25.45 6.95 -34.50
N VAL A 10 -24.96 6.61 -33.29
CA VAL A 10 -23.81 7.27 -32.67
C VAL A 10 -22.51 6.87 -33.39
N TYR A 11 -22.42 5.66 -33.90
CA TYR A 11 -21.23 5.16 -34.62
C TYR A 11 -21.15 5.61 -36.09
N LYS A 12 -22.21 6.19 -36.62
CA LYS A 12 -22.23 6.65 -38.03
C LYS A 12 -21.68 8.05 -38.26
N ARG A 13 -21.31 8.77 -37.20
CA ARG A 13 -20.60 10.05 -37.29
C ARG A 13 -19.13 9.87 -36.90
N GLN A 14 -18.40 9.08 -37.68
CA GLN A 14 -16.95 9.14 -37.63
C GLN A 14 -16.50 10.46 -38.22
N VAL A 15 -15.83 11.26 -37.39
CA VAL A 15 -15.11 12.45 -37.87
C VAL A 15 -13.76 11.93 -38.35
N GLU A 16 -13.53 12.03 -39.67
CA GLU A 16 -12.19 11.78 -40.18
C GLU A 16 -11.30 12.96 -39.80
N ALA A 17 -10.24 12.67 -39.07
CA ALA A 17 -9.22 13.64 -38.70
C ALA A 17 -7.87 13.19 -39.24
N THR A 18 -7.14 14.10 -39.84
CA THR A 18 -5.76 13.85 -40.30
C THR A 18 -4.82 14.60 -39.37
N ILE A 19 -3.90 13.88 -38.73
CA ILE A 19 -2.82 14.46 -37.92
C ILE A 19 -1.54 14.42 -38.74
N GLN A 20 -1.00 15.61 -39.04
CA GLN A 20 0.27 15.74 -39.72
C GLN A 20 1.40 15.96 -38.69
N VAL A 21 2.30 14.99 -38.57
CA VAL A 21 3.47 15.10 -37.70
C VAL A 21 4.66 15.62 -38.48
N ASN A 22 5.21 16.76 -38.06
CA ASN A 22 6.42 17.32 -38.64
C ASN A 22 7.61 17.09 -37.72
N ALA A 23 8.31 15.99 -37.92
CA ALA A 23 9.46 15.60 -37.08
C ALA A 23 10.64 16.60 -37.20
N GLY A 24 10.71 17.42 -38.26
CA GLY A 24 11.73 18.46 -38.43
C GLY A 24 11.51 19.70 -37.52
N GLN A 25 10.36 19.79 -36.87
CA GLN A 25 10.01 20.88 -35.93
C GLN A 25 9.89 20.36 -34.48
N ALA A 26 10.51 19.23 -34.19
CA ALA A 26 10.50 18.66 -32.82
C ALA A 26 11.09 19.67 -31.83
N LYS A 27 10.45 19.80 -30.67
CA LYS A 27 10.94 20.56 -29.50
C LYS A 27 11.30 19.56 -28.38
N GLU A 28 12.32 19.91 -27.62
CA GLU A 28 12.63 19.17 -26.41
C GLU A 28 11.50 19.35 -25.39
N ILE A 29 11.05 18.27 -24.81
CA ILE A 29 10.05 18.24 -23.73
C ILE A 29 10.69 17.71 -22.47
N SER A 30 10.09 18.00 -21.29
CA SER A 30 10.56 17.48 -20.03
C SER A 30 10.65 15.95 -20.06
N LYS A 31 11.78 15.43 -19.60
CA LYS A 31 11.94 13.98 -19.39
C LYS A 31 10.98 13.42 -18.32
N HIS A 32 10.39 14.27 -17.49
CA HIS A 32 9.43 13.91 -16.44
C HIS A 32 7.97 14.23 -16.84
N LEU A 33 7.67 14.38 -18.14
CA LEU A 33 6.34 14.76 -18.60
C LEU A 33 5.26 13.73 -18.24
N ILE A 34 5.60 12.44 -18.23
CA ILE A 34 4.65 11.35 -17.99
C ILE A 34 5.15 10.49 -16.82
N GLY A 35 4.33 10.40 -15.80
CA GLY A 35 4.49 9.48 -14.69
C GLY A 35 3.19 8.79 -14.34
N ILE A 36 3.22 7.98 -13.29
CA ILE A 36 2.03 7.35 -12.73
C ILE A 36 1.88 7.72 -11.26
N PHE A 37 0.64 7.78 -10.81
CA PHE A 37 0.25 7.90 -9.42
C PHE A 37 -0.30 6.57 -8.95
N PHE A 38 0.21 6.08 -7.83
CA PHE A 38 -0.32 4.92 -7.13
C PHE A 38 -0.88 5.35 -5.79
N GLU A 39 -2.14 5.07 -5.57
CA GLU A 39 -2.78 5.15 -4.27
C GLU A 39 -3.38 3.79 -3.95
N ASP A 40 -3.23 3.34 -2.69
CA ASP A 40 -3.91 2.14 -2.23
C ASP A 40 -5.39 2.44 -2.02
N ILE A 41 -6.13 2.40 -3.12
CA ILE A 41 -7.57 2.56 -3.22
C ILE A 41 -8.15 1.33 -3.95
N ASN A 42 -9.35 0.90 -3.56
CA ASN A 42 -10.01 -0.27 -4.16
C ASN A 42 -9.14 -1.54 -4.15
N TYR A 43 -8.43 -1.80 -3.05
CA TYR A 43 -7.50 -2.92 -2.92
C TYR A 43 -6.34 -2.87 -3.93
N GLY A 44 -5.81 -1.68 -4.17
CA GLY A 44 -4.71 -1.47 -5.10
C GLY A 44 -3.41 -2.14 -4.68
N ALA A 45 -3.13 -2.23 -3.37
CA ALA A 45 -1.99 -2.95 -2.81
C ALA A 45 -2.36 -4.39 -2.45
N ASP A 46 -2.86 -4.65 -1.24
CA ASP A 46 -3.30 -5.98 -0.82
C ASP A 46 -4.49 -6.45 -1.67
N GLY A 47 -4.38 -7.60 -2.31
CA GLY A 47 -5.38 -8.09 -3.28
C GLY A 47 -5.23 -7.52 -4.70
N GLY A 48 -4.32 -6.56 -4.89
CA GLY A 48 -4.01 -5.91 -6.16
C GLY A 48 -2.58 -6.14 -6.62
N LEU A 49 -1.77 -5.08 -6.57
CA LEU A 49 -0.39 -5.09 -7.07
C LEU A 49 0.55 -5.96 -6.23
N TYR A 50 0.34 -6.04 -4.91
CA TYR A 50 1.11 -6.91 -4.02
C TYR A 50 0.72 -8.37 -4.23
N ALA A 51 1.71 -9.25 -4.39
CA ALA A 51 1.45 -10.62 -4.82
C ALA A 51 1.07 -11.58 -3.68
N GLU A 52 0.78 -11.10 -2.46
CA GLU A 52 0.23 -11.92 -1.39
C GLU A 52 -1.17 -12.42 -1.77
N LEU A 53 -1.38 -13.74 -1.72
CA LEU A 53 -2.63 -14.38 -2.11
C LEU A 53 -3.59 -14.62 -0.93
N ILE A 54 -3.09 -14.50 0.30
CA ILE A 54 -3.87 -14.74 1.51
C ILE A 54 -4.40 -13.42 2.06
N GLN A 55 -5.71 -13.30 2.15
CA GLN A 55 -6.35 -12.18 2.80
C GLN A 55 -6.33 -12.36 4.32
N ASN A 56 -6.08 -11.27 5.07
CA ASN A 56 -6.00 -11.30 6.54
C ASN A 56 -4.99 -12.35 7.06
N ARG A 57 -3.79 -12.33 6.50
CA ARG A 57 -2.70 -13.27 6.84
C ARG A 57 -2.19 -13.16 8.27
N ASP A 58 -2.39 -12.01 8.89
CA ASP A 58 -1.88 -11.57 10.19
C ASP A 58 -2.98 -11.48 11.28
N PHE A 59 -4.24 -11.77 10.93
CA PHE A 59 -5.38 -11.70 11.84
C PHE A 59 -5.63 -10.33 12.48
N GLU A 60 -5.14 -9.25 11.85
CA GLU A 60 -5.21 -7.89 12.38
C GLU A 60 -6.43 -7.09 11.88
N TYR A 61 -7.30 -7.67 11.05
CA TYR A 61 -8.52 -7.00 10.59
C TYR A 61 -9.42 -6.65 11.78
N THR A 62 -9.99 -5.45 11.74
CA THR A 62 -10.92 -4.94 12.76
C THR A 62 -12.19 -4.38 12.13
N PRO A 63 -13.34 -4.38 12.84
CA PRO A 63 -14.56 -3.75 12.36
C PRO A 63 -14.38 -2.27 11.97
N THR A 64 -13.47 -1.56 12.63
CA THR A 64 -13.17 -0.15 12.36
C THR A 64 -12.54 0.08 11.00
N ASP A 65 -11.90 -0.91 10.41
CA ASP A 65 -11.35 -0.83 9.04
C ASP A 65 -12.46 -0.57 8.01
N ARG A 66 -13.70 -1.04 8.28
CA ARG A 66 -14.83 -0.96 7.35
C ARG A 66 -16.12 -0.46 8.03
N GLY A 67 -16.06 0.76 8.55
CA GLY A 67 -17.26 1.44 9.07
C GLY A 67 -17.99 0.67 10.19
N ASN A 68 -17.26 -0.05 11.04
CA ASN A 68 -17.77 -0.92 12.12
C ASN A 68 -18.54 -2.16 11.64
N ASP A 69 -18.27 -2.66 10.43
CA ASP A 69 -18.79 -3.95 9.96
C ASP A 69 -18.22 -5.10 10.81
N GLN A 70 -19.08 -5.76 11.61
CA GLN A 70 -18.69 -6.84 12.52
C GLN A 70 -18.17 -8.08 11.81
N ASN A 71 -18.43 -8.24 10.52
CA ASN A 71 -17.86 -9.32 9.71
C ASN A 71 -16.39 -9.04 9.33
N TRP A 72 -15.95 -7.79 9.47
CA TRP A 72 -14.58 -7.35 9.22
C TRP A 72 -13.78 -7.41 10.52
N ASN A 73 -13.50 -8.63 10.95
CA ASN A 73 -12.82 -8.91 12.23
C ASN A 73 -11.58 -9.77 12.03
N SER A 74 -10.87 -10.09 13.10
CA SER A 74 -9.61 -10.83 13.04
C SER A 74 -9.72 -12.24 12.43
N THR A 75 -10.93 -12.81 12.29
CA THR A 75 -11.14 -14.07 11.57
C THR A 75 -11.70 -13.88 10.15
N HIS A 76 -11.82 -12.63 9.68
CA HIS A 76 -12.28 -12.34 8.32
C HIS A 76 -11.48 -13.16 7.28
N SER A 77 -12.16 -13.71 6.29
CA SER A 77 -11.61 -14.62 5.26
C SER A 77 -11.13 -15.98 5.75
N TRP A 78 -11.19 -16.26 7.06
CA TRP A 78 -10.86 -17.55 7.63
C TRP A 78 -12.10 -18.31 8.06
N SER A 79 -12.11 -19.60 7.81
CA SER A 79 -13.21 -20.51 8.23
C SER A 79 -12.65 -21.86 8.65
N VAL A 80 -13.41 -22.56 9.49
CA VAL A 80 -13.08 -23.93 9.90
C VAL A 80 -13.99 -24.88 9.14
N GLN A 81 -13.39 -25.86 8.48
CA GLN A 81 -14.09 -26.99 7.87
C GLN A 81 -13.96 -28.21 8.77
N GLY A 82 -15.07 -28.92 9.03
CA GLY A 82 -15.16 -30.01 10.00
C GLY A 82 -15.75 -29.56 11.34
N SER A 83 -16.19 -30.53 12.17
CA SER A 83 -16.95 -30.26 13.40
C SER A 83 -16.09 -30.27 14.69
N ASP A 84 -14.88 -30.82 14.64
CA ASP A 84 -14.08 -31.13 15.80
C ASP A 84 -12.82 -30.22 15.92
N ALA A 85 -12.97 -28.98 15.54
CA ALA A 85 -12.00 -27.93 15.78
C ALA A 85 -12.67 -26.58 15.98
N THR A 86 -11.97 -25.68 16.67
CA THR A 86 -12.39 -24.29 16.86
C THR A 86 -11.30 -23.32 16.46
N LEU A 87 -11.71 -22.17 15.95
CA LEU A 87 -10.85 -21.03 15.67
C LEU A 87 -11.20 -19.91 16.65
N SER A 88 -10.21 -19.41 17.36
CA SER A 88 -10.33 -18.22 18.19
C SER A 88 -9.09 -17.34 18.01
N ILE A 89 -9.16 -16.12 18.51
CA ILE A 89 -8.03 -15.16 18.45
C ILE A 89 -7.48 -14.97 19.87
N ALA A 90 -6.16 -14.89 19.96
CA ALA A 90 -5.44 -14.57 21.19
C ALA A 90 -4.41 -13.47 20.95
N THR A 91 -3.96 -12.85 22.04
CA THR A 91 -3.00 -11.73 22.02
C THR A 91 -1.82 -11.92 22.98
N GLU A 92 -1.82 -13.00 23.76
CA GLU A 92 -0.77 -13.26 24.74
C GLU A 92 0.51 -13.78 24.09
N ASN A 93 1.62 -13.09 24.31
CA ASN A 93 2.91 -13.44 23.71
C ASN A 93 2.85 -13.56 22.17
N PRO A 94 2.44 -12.48 21.49
CA PRO A 94 2.35 -12.44 20.02
C PRO A 94 3.73 -12.59 19.38
N ILE A 95 3.74 -12.74 18.07
CA ILE A 95 4.98 -12.78 17.29
C ILE A 95 5.73 -11.44 17.32
N HIS A 96 4.99 -10.34 17.29
CA HIS A 96 5.52 -8.98 17.37
C HIS A 96 4.47 -8.03 17.99
N PRO A 97 4.86 -7.00 18.74
CA PRO A 97 3.91 -6.03 19.30
C PRO A 97 3.04 -5.31 18.26
N ASN A 98 3.52 -5.14 17.02
CA ASN A 98 2.75 -4.55 15.93
C ASN A 98 1.74 -5.51 15.29
N ASN A 99 1.87 -6.82 15.54
CA ASN A 99 0.93 -7.87 15.15
C ASN A 99 0.52 -8.62 16.42
N PRO A 100 -0.36 -8.02 17.26
CA PRO A 100 -0.72 -8.59 18.53
C PRO A 100 -1.69 -9.78 18.44
N HIS A 101 -2.43 -9.92 17.35
CA HIS A 101 -3.42 -10.96 17.18
C HIS A 101 -2.83 -12.19 16.47
N TYR A 102 -3.25 -13.37 16.87
CA TYR A 102 -2.95 -14.61 16.17
C TYR A 102 -4.09 -15.63 16.31
N ALA A 103 -4.18 -16.53 15.36
CA ALA A 103 -5.16 -17.61 15.38
C ALA A 103 -4.78 -18.68 16.41
N VAL A 104 -5.73 -19.06 17.25
CA VAL A 104 -5.69 -20.29 18.06
C VAL A 104 -6.59 -21.32 17.38
N PHE A 105 -5.97 -22.32 16.78
CA PHE A 105 -6.65 -23.45 16.13
C PHE A 105 -6.59 -24.67 17.03
N ASP A 106 -7.69 -24.96 17.73
CA ASP A 106 -7.83 -26.05 18.67
C ASP A 106 -8.45 -27.26 17.93
N VAL A 107 -7.66 -28.29 17.72
CA VAL A 107 -7.96 -29.45 16.89
C VAL A 107 -8.18 -30.69 17.75
N ASN A 108 -9.41 -31.21 17.77
CA ASN A 108 -9.81 -32.40 18.49
C ASN A 108 -9.92 -33.64 17.61
N ALA A 109 -10.06 -33.47 16.26
CA ALA A 109 -10.04 -34.54 15.29
C ALA A 109 -9.02 -34.24 14.19
N ALA A 110 -7.84 -34.83 14.32
CA ALA A 110 -6.79 -34.71 13.30
C ALA A 110 -7.26 -35.26 11.94
N GLU A 111 -6.73 -34.69 10.84
CA GLU A 111 -7.00 -35.08 9.44
C GLU A 111 -8.42 -34.82 8.95
N GLN A 112 -9.38 -34.54 9.83
CA GLN A 112 -10.80 -34.33 9.49
C GLN A 112 -11.22 -32.86 9.55
N THR A 113 -10.33 -32.00 9.98
CA THR A 113 -10.58 -30.56 10.12
C THR A 113 -9.55 -29.75 9.37
N ALA A 114 -9.97 -28.63 8.81
CA ALA A 114 -9.10 -27.71 8.08
C ALA A 114 -9.39 -26.25 8.45
N LEU A 115 -8.34 -25.45 8.51
CA LEU A 115 -8.44 -24.01 8.51
C LEU A 115 -8.32 -23.53 7.05
N MET A 116 -9.34 -22.82 6.57
CA MET A 116 -9.51 -22.45 5.16
C MET A 116 -9.38 -20.93 4.95
N ASN A 117 -8.75 -20.53 3.85
CA ASN A 117 -8.72 -19.14 3.39
C ASN A 117 -8.94 -19.09 1.87
N ALA A 118 -9.90 -18.29 1.43
CA ALA A 118 -10.24 -18.14 0.01
C ALA A 118 -9.50 -16.98 -0.68
N GLY A 119 -8.53 -16.35 -0.02
CA GLY A 119 -7.83 -15.18 -0.54
C GLY A 119 -8.75 -13.97 -0.74
N PHE A 120 -8.45 -13.17 -1.75
CA PHE A 120 -9.25 -12.02 -2.17
C PHE A 120 -10.24 -12.49 -3.28
N ASP A 121 -11.44 -12.93 -2.86
CA ASP A 121 -12.49 -13.49 -3.77
C ASP A 121 -12.04 -14.71 -4.59
N GLY A 122 -11.18 -15.54 -4.03
CA GLY A 122 -10.59 -16.71 -4.65
C GLY A 122 -9.14 -16.55 -5.05
N ILE A 123 -8.38 -17.63 -4.94
CA ILE A 123 -6.95 -17.68 -5.29
C ILE A 123 -6.82 -18.16 -6.74
N ALA A 124 -6.34 -17.28 -7.63
CA ALA A 124 -6.06 -17.64 -9.01
C ALA A 124 -4.72 -18.41 -9.10
N LEU A 125 -4.77 -19.63 -9.64
CA LEU A 125 -3.62 -20.52 -9.77
C LEU A 125 -3.41 -20.93 -11.23
N LYS A 126 -2.13 -21.14 -11.60
CA LYS A 126 -1.72 -21.63 -12.93
C LYS A 126 -1.04 -22.98 -12.80
N LYS A 127 -1.42 -23.91 -13.65
CA LYS A 127 -0.81 -25.24 -13.73
C LYS A 127 0.70 -25.14 -13.93
N GLY A 128 1.44 -25.87 -13.08
CA GLY A 128 2.90 -25.93 -13.11
C GLY A 128 3.61 -24.75 -12.43
N GLU A 129 2.88 -23.68 -12.07
CA GLU A 129 3.48 -22.58 -11.29
C GLU A 129 3.69 -22.98 -9.84
N LYS A 130 4.67 -22.36 -9.24
CA LYS A 130 5.13 -22.62 -7.88
C LYS A 130 4.78 -21.45 -6.98
N TYR A 131 4.43 -21.80 -5.75
CA TYR A 131 3.97 -20.85 -4.73
C TYR A 131 4.75 -21.10 -3.44
N ASP A 132 5.36 -20.04 -2.92
CA ASP A 132 6.06 -20.07 -1.63
C ASP A 132 5.02 -19.90 -0.51
N PHE A 133 4.83 -20.95 0.26
CA PHE A 133 4.02 -20.93 1.47
C PHE A 133 4.89 -20.65 2.69
N SER A 134 4.40 -19.86 3.62
CA SER A 134 4.98 -19.71 4.95
C SER A 134 3.92 -19.47 6.01
N LEU A 135 4.22 -19.84 7.24
CA LEU A 135 3.48 -19.44 8.44
C LEU A 135 4.44 -19.35 9.64
N PHE A 136 4.05 -18.59 10.65
CA PHE A 136 4.62 -18.74 11.97
C PHE A 136 3.69 -19.60 12.83
N GLY A 137 4.27 -20.55 13.55
CA GLY A 137 3.50 -21.45 14.36
C GLY A 137 4.19 -21.84 15.66
N LYS A 138 3.40 -22.01 16.72
CA LYS A 138 3.79 -22.63 17.97
C LYS A 138 2.68 -23.54 18.50
N VAL A 139 3.03 -24.46 19.39
CA VAL A 139 2.09 -25.39 20.03
C VAL A 139 1.74 -24.86 21.41
N LEU A 140 0.46 -24.58 21.67
CA LEU A 140 -0.03 -24.16 22.97
C LEU A 140 -0.25 -25.39 23.88
N GLU A 141 -0.97 -26.39 23.36
CA GLU A 141 -1.27 -27.63 24.06
C GLU A 141 -1.02 -28.85 23.16
N GLY A 142 -0.65 -29.99 23.76
CA GLY A 142 -0.29 -31.19 23.01
C GLY A 142 1.16 -31.22 22.53
N LYS A 143 1.45 -32.04 21.52
CA LYS A 143 2.81 -32.25 20.96
C LYS A 143 3.03 -31.54 19.63
N GLY A 144 1.92 -31.09 19.02
CA GLY A 144 1.95 -30.63 17.63
C GLY A 144 2.29 -31.75 16.66
N GLY A 145 2.63 -31.40 15.44
CA GLY A 145 2.96 -32.40 14.43
C GLY A 145 3.02 -31.84 13.01
N LYS A 146 2.93 -32.76 12.07
CA LYS A 146 2.82 -32.47 10.65
C LYS A 146 1.49 -31.75 10.37
N VAL A 147 1.55 -30.76 9.53
CA VAL A 147 0.38 -30.01 9.03
C VAL A 147 0.45 -30.04 7.51
N LEU A 148 -0.58 -30.63 6.87
CA LEU A 148 -0.72 -30.57 5.43
C LEU A 148 -1.21 -29.19 5.01
N VAL A 149 -0.67 -28.72 3.90
CA VAL A 149 -1.06 -27.46 3.27
C VAL A 149 -1.49 -27.76 1.84
N ASN A 150 -2.76 -27.52 1.54
CA ASN A 150 -3.36 -27.86 0.26
C ASN A 150 -3.81 -26.60 -0.48
N LEU A 151 -3.70 -26.64 -1.80
CA LEU A 151 -4.45 -25.79 -2.72
C LEU A 151 -5.68 -26.58 -3.15
N VAL A 152 -6.85 -26.03 -2.93
CA VAL A 152 -8.13 -26.71 -3.17
C VAL A 152 -8.93 -25.91 -4.17
N ASP A 153 -9.37 -26.53 -5.25
CA ASP A 153 -10.23 -25.86 -6.23
C ASP A 153 -11.66 -25.66 -5.70
N LYS A 154 -12.48 -24.98 -6.48
CA LYS A 154 -13.88 -24.69 -6.13
C LYS A 154 -14.74 -25.95 -5.94
N ASP A 155 -14.32 -27.10 -6.50
CA ASP A 155 -15.05 -28.35 -6.43
C ASP A 155 -14.54 -29.26 -5.28
N GLY A 156 -13.60 -28.76 -4.47
CA GLY A 156 -13.01 -29.45 -3.33
C GLY A 156 -11.84 -30.37 -3.70
N THR A 157 -11.37 -30.34 -4.96
CA THR A 157 -10.25 -31.17 -5.40
C THR A 157 -8.92 -30.54 -4.96
N ILE A 158 -8.03 -31.36 -4.38
CA ILE A 158 -6.67 -30.92 -4.05
C ILE A 158 -5.84 -30.85 -5.34
N ILE A 159 -5.44 -29.64 -5.68
CA ILE A 159 -4.65 -29.32 -6.87
C ILE A 159 -3.22 -28.88 -6.56
N GLY A 160 -2.80 -29.04 -5.32
CA GLY A 160 -1.43 -28.84 -4.86
C GLY A 160 -1.34 -29.19 -3.39
N GLN A 161 -0.27 -29.85 -2.99
CA GLN A 161 -0.09 -30.27 -1.59
C GLN A 161 1.37 -30.18 -1.17
N THR A 162 1.59 -29.73 0.05
CA THR A 162 2.86 -29.79 0.75
C THR A 162 2.63 -30.01 2.24
N ALA A 163 3.68 -29.96 3.06
CA ALA A 163 3.55 -30.08 4.50
C ALA A 163 4.61 -29.25 5.22
N VAL A 164 4.23 -28.80 6.41
CA VAL A 164 5.14 -28.20 7.40
C VAL A 164 5.04 -28.95 8.74
N ASN A 165 5.96 -28.65 9.70
CA ASN A 165 5.91 -29.24 11.03
C ASN A 165 5.80 -28.15 12.08
N VAL A 166 4.71 -28.13 12.84
CA VAL A 166 4.49 -27.21 13.95
C VAL A 166 4.59 -27.99 15.26
N THR A 167 5.77 -27.98 15.87
CA THR A 167 6.09 -28.77 17.07
C THR A 167 6.77 -27.96 18.17
N SER A 168 7.20 -26.73 17.88
CA SER A 168 7.85 -25.85 18.83
C SER A 168 6.85 -25.22 19.80
N LYS A 169 7.27 -24.97 21.03
CA LYS A 169 6.53 -24.15 22.01
C LYS A 169 6.78 -22.65 21.82
N ASP A 170 7.80 -22.29 21.07
CA ASP A 170 8.12 -20.91 20.69
C ASP A 170 7.72 -20.66 19.24
N TRP A 171 7.44 -19.40 18.89
CA TRP A 171 7.18 -19.00 17.52
C TRP A 171 8.32 -19.39 16.59
N LYS A 172 7.99 -20.16 15.56
CA LYS A 172 8.92 -20.53 14.49
C LYS A 172 8.30 -20.41 13.14
N GLN A 173 9.03 -19.77 12.24
CA GLN A 173 8.63 -19.72 10.84
C GLN A 173 8.82 -21.09 10.18
N GLN A 174 7.77 -21.56 9.52
CA GLN A 174 7.78 -22.74 8.67
C GLN A 174 7.64 -22.27 7.21
N LYS A 175 8.31 -22.95 6.29
CA LYS A 175 8.28 -22.65 4.87
C LYS A 175 8.14 -23.93 4.07
N ALA A 176 7.35 -23.86 2.99
CA ALA A 176 7.20 -24.98 2.07
C ALA A 176 6.89 -24.45 0.66
N LEU A 177 7.13 -25.31 -0.32
CA LEU A 177 6.83 -25.03 -1.73
C LEU A 177 5.58 -25.79 -2.13
N LEU A 178 4.63 -25.13 -2.76
CA LEU A 178 3.48 -25.70 -3.42
C LEU A 178 3.64 -25.60 -4.94
N THR A 179 3.17 -26.60 -5.67
CA THR A 179 3.05 -26.57 -7.13
C THR A 179 1.62 -26.88 -7.50
N ALA A 180 0.99 -26.00 -8.29
CA ALA A 180 -0.36 -26.24 -8.77
C ALA A 180 -0.34 -27.28 -9.90
N THR A 181 -1.19 -28.31 -9.79
CA THR A 181 -1.30 -29.40 -10.78
C THR A 181 -2.34 -29.11 -11.87
N SER A 182 -3.19 -28.09 -11.66
CA SER A 182 -4.15 -27.59 -12.64
C SER A 182 -4.33 -26.09 -12.52
N ASP A 183 -4.93 -25.46 -13.54
CA ASP A 183 -5.42 -24.08 -13.46
C ASP A 183 -6.64 -24.01 -12.53
N ALA A 184 -6.76 -22.93 -11.79
CA ALA A 184 -7.96 -22.60 -11.03
C ALA A 184 -8.16 -21.08 -11.04
N ALA A 185 -9.40 -20.63 -11.28
CA ALA A 185 -9.76 -19.21 -11.21
C ALA A 185 -10.03 -18.76 -9.77
N ALA A 186 -10.53 -19.67 -8.92
CA ALA A 186 -10.91 -19.41 -7.54
C ALA A 186 -10.62 -20.65 -6.69
N ALA A 187 -9.39 -20.82 -6.27
CA ALA A 187 -8.99 -21.83 -5.30
C ALA A 187 -8.99 -21.27 -3.88
N SER A 188 -8.77 -22.15 -2.91
CA SER A 188 -8.56 -21.81 -1.49
C SER A 188 -7.31 -22.48 -0.96
N LEU A 189 -6.72 -21.87 0.06
CA LEU A 189 -5.71 -22.51 0.91
C LEU A 189 -6.42 -23.34 1.98
N SER A 190 -5.96 -24.56 2.24
CA SER A 190 -6.45 -25.46 3.29
C SER A 190 -5.27 -25.92 4.16
N ILE A 191 -5.37 -25.74 5.46
CA ILE A 191 -4.38 -26.13 6.45
C ILE A 191 -4.96 -27.22 7.31
N VAL A 192 -4.41 -28.45 7.22
CA VAL A 192 -4.95 -29.68 7.83
C VAL A 192 -3.95 -30.29 8.80
N PRO A 193 -4.08 -30.06 10.12
CA PRO A 193 -3.25 -30.70 11.12
C PRO A 193 -3.41 -32.22 11.15
N GLN A 194 -2.29 -32.93 11.27
CA GLN A 194 -2.24 -34.39 11.33
C GLN A 194 -2.13 -34.92 12.77
N ALA A 195 -2.22 -34.03 13.75
CA ALA A 195 -2.19 -34.37 15.17
C ALA A 195 -3.19 -33.54 15.96
N VAL A 196 -3.83 -34.15 16.95
CA VAL A 196 -4.65 -33.48 17.95
C VAL A 196 -3.77 -32.60 18.80
N SER A 197 -3.97 -31.29 18.73
CA SER A 197 -3.20 -30.28 19.46
C SER A 197 -3.87 -28.90 19.32
N LYS A 198 -3.54 -28.01 20.21
CA LYS A 198 -3.89 -26.60 20.10
C LYS A 198 -2.71 -25.82 19.51
N TYR A 199 -2.89 -25.27 18.34
CA TYR A 199 -1.90 -24.54 17.59
C TYR A 199 -2.15 -23.03 17.69
N ALA A 200 -1.08 -22.26 17.84
CA ALA A 200 -1.09 -20.83 17.53
C ALA A 200 -0.45 -20.64 16.14
N LEU A 201 -1.16 -19.96 15.25
CA LEU A 201 -0.75 -19.73 13.87
C LEU A 201 -0.86 -18.24 13.55
N ASP A 202 0.12 -17.72 12.79
CA ASP A 202 0.18 -16.31 12.43
C ASP A 202 0.96 -16.11 11.14
N MET A 203 0.82 -14.93 10.50
CA MET A 203 1.52 -14.55 9.28
C MET A 203 1.49 -15.65 8.22
N ILE A 204 0.28 -16.16 7.96
CA ILE A 204 0.06 -17.24 6.98
C ILE A 204 0.03 -16.63 5.59
N SER A 205 1.03 -16.95 4.78
CA SER A 205 1.29 -16.31 3.49
C SER A 205 1.45 -17.31 2.35
N LEU A 206 1.02 -16.90 1.15
CA LEU A 206 1.17 -17.65 -0.08
C LEU A 206 1.55 -16.71 -1.23
N PHE A 207 2.77 -16.78 -1.71
CA PHE A 207 3.25 -15.95 -2.82
C PHE A 207 3.58 -16.78 -4.05
N PRO A 208 3.22 -16.33 -5.26
CA PRO A 208 3.76 -16.92 -6.47
C PRO A 208 5.28 -16.68 -6.52
N GLN A 209 6.04 -17.67 -7.00
CA GLN A 209 7.47 -17.47 -7.30
C GLN A 209 7.67 -16.57 -8.51
N LYS A 210 6.72 -16.58 -9.44
CA LYS A 210 6.72 -15.70 -10.61
C LYS A 210 6.16 -14.34 -10.26
N THR A 211 7.02 -13.47 -9.77
CA THR A 211 6.74 -12.07 -9.47
C THR A 211 7.40 -11.15 -10.49
N PHE A 212 7.05 -9.86 -10.47
CA PHE A 212 7.72 -8.86 -11.30
C PHE A 212 9.22 -8.80 -10.95
N LYS A 213 10.07 -8.90 -11.97
CA LYS A 213 11.53 -9.00 -11.86
C LYS A 213 12.02 -10.13 -10.93
N GLY A 214 11.18 -11.11 -10.61
CA GLY A 214 11.54 -12.25 -9.76
C GLY A 214 11.84 -11.89 -8.30
N ARG A 215 11.36 -10.75 -7.81
CA ARG A 215 11.56 -10.36 -6.41
C ARG A 215 10.75 -11.25 -5.47
N LYS A 216 11.42 -11.75 -4.44
CA LYS A 216 10.75 -12.56 -3.41
C LYS A 216 9.69 -11.73 -2.68
N ASN A 217 8.51 -12.32 -2.46
CA ASN A 217 7.37 -11.63 -1.87
C ASN A 217 7.08 -10.28 -2.56
N GLY A 218 7.28 -10.25 -3.87
CA GLY A 218 7.24 -9.03 -4.68
C GLY A 218 5.83 -8.72 -5.21
N LEU A 219 5.83 -8.09 -6.37
CA LEU A 219 4.61 -7.62 -7.01
C LEU A 219 4.08 -8.64 -8.02
N ARG A 220 2.79 -8.62 -8.29
CA ARG A 220 2.16 -9.40 -9.36
C ARG A 220 2.81 -9.07 -10.70
N ALA A 221 3.31 -10.12 -11.36
CA ALA A 221 4.07 -9.95 -12.60
C ALA A 221 3.24 -9.34 -13.73
N ASP A 222 1.96 -9.69 -13.84
CA ASP A 222 1.03 -9.19 -14.85
C ASP A 222 0.72 -7.69 -14.67
N LEU A 223 0.32 -7.27 -13.46
CA LEU A 223 -0.03 -5.88 -13.18
C LEU A 223 1.20 -4.97 -13.24
N ALA A 224 2.28 -5.36 -12.56
CA ALA A 224 3.50 -4.56 -12.53
C ALA A 224 4.15 -4.44 -13.92
N GLN A 225 4.08 -5.49 -14.77
CA GLN A 225 4.56 -5.40 -16.14
C GLN A 225 3.72 -4.44 -16.98
N THR A 226 2.39 -4.47 -16.82
CA THR A 226 1.50 -3.54 -17.52
C THR A 226 1.84 -2.08 -17.18
N LEU A 227 2.11 -1.78 -15.90
CA LEU A 227 2.55 -0.45 -15.48
C LEU A 227 3.94 -0.10 -16.03
N ALA A 228 4.87 -1.05 -16.04
CA ALA A 228 6.21 -0.85 -16.59
C ALA A 228 6.20 -0.58 -18.10
N ASP A 229 5.28 -1.21 -18.84
CA ASP A 229 5.12 -1.04 -20.30
C ASP A 229 4.63 0.38 -20.69
N LEU A 230 4.07 1.14 -19.73
CA LEU A 230 3.78 2.56 -19.91
C LEU A 230 5.03 3.43 -19.92
N HIS A 231 6.17 2.89 -19.54
CA HIS A 231 7.46 3.60 -19.40
C HIS A 231 7.35 4.89 -18.57
N PRO A 232 6.75 4.86 -17.37
CA PRO A 232 6.60 6.04 -16.54
C PRO A 232 7.97 6.59 -16.15
N ARG A 233 8.09 7.92 -16.13
CA ARG A 233 9.33 8.59 -15.73
C ARG A 233 9.45 8.77 -14.23
N PHE A 234 8.32 8.76 -13.54
CA PHE A 234 8.24 8.78 -12.08
C PHE A 234 7.01 7.99 -11.59
N VAL A 235 7.04 7.60 -10.34
CA VAL A 235 5.90 7.04 -9.62
C VAL A 235 5.69 7.84 -8.35
N ARG A 236 4.50 8.43 -8.20
CA ARG A 236 4.04 9.10 -6.98
C ARG A 236 3.29 8.08 -6.13
N PHE A 237 3.70 7.91 -4.86
CA PHE A 237 3.17 6.90 -3.93
C PHE A 237 3.29 7.35 -2.46
N PRO A 238 2.66 6.70 -1.47
CA PRO A 238 1.77 5.54 -1.51
C PRO A 238 0.32 5.93 -1.78
N GLY A 239 0.07 7.20 -2.03
CA GLY A 239 -1.23 7.77 -2.28
C GLY A 239 -1.24 9.28 -2.06
N GLY A 240 -2.42 9.83 -2.07
CA GLY A 240 -2.75 11.17 -1.66
C GLY A 240 -3.42 11.17 -0.29
N CYS A 241 -4.75 10.98 -0.25
CA CYS A 241 -5.50 10.87 1.00
C CYS A 241 -5.00 9.73 1.90
N VAL A 242 -4.52 8.61 1.33
CA VAL A 242 -3.93 7.51 2.10
C VAL A 242 -2.65 7.95 2.82
N ALA A 243 -1.83 8.83 2.23
CA ALA A 243 -0.64 9.36 2.89
C ALA A 243 -1.00 10.26 4.09
N HIS A 244 -2.10 11.03 3.97
CA HIS A 244 -2.61 11.88 5.03
C HIS A 244 -3.37 11.14 6.13
N GLY A 245 -4.13 10.09 5.78
CA GLY A 245 -4.93 9.31 6.71
C GLY A 245 -6.17 10.03 7.25
N ASP A 246 -6.97 9.28 8.00
CA ASP A 246 -8.18 9.77 8.69
C ASP A 246 -7.85 10.07 10.15
N GLY A 247 -7.40 11.28 10.40
CA GLY A 247 -6.88 11.73 11.70
C GLY A 247 -5.36 11.54 11.84
N ILE A 248 -4.78 12.22 12.84
CA ILE A 248 -3.33 12.28 13.07
C ILE A 248 -2.72 10.89 13.31
N ASP A 249 -3.40 10.02 14.08
CA ASP A 249 -2.94 8.65 14.35
C ASP A 249 -2.97 7.75 13.12
N ASN A 250 -3.63 8.17 12.05
CA ASN A 250 -3.78 7.42 10.81
C ASN A 250 -2.93 7.98 9.67
N ILE A 251 -2.15 9.04 9.91
CA ILE A 251 -1.13 9.50 8.96
C ILE A 251 -0.21 8.32 8.65
N TYR A 252 0.12 8.13 7.38
CA TYR A 252 0.93 7.00 6.95
C TYR A 252 2.35 7.08 7.53
N ASP A 253 2.63 6.29 8.54
CA ASP A 253 3.95 6.12 9.12
C ASP A 253 4.79 5.20 8.21
N TRP A 254 5.69 5.77 7.42
CA TRP A 254 6.55 5.02 6.51
C TRP A 254 7.48 4.04 7.24
N LYS A 255 7.94 4.38 8.46
CA LYS A 255 8.81 3.52 9.28
C LYS A 255 8.13 2.21 9.65
N GLY A 256 6.83 2.25 9.92
CA GLY A 256 6.03 1.07 10.19
C GLY A 256 5.73 0.21 8.96
N SER A 257 6.11 0.65 7.75
CA SER A 257 5.90 -0.09 6.49
C SER A 257 7.16 -0.78 5.96
N ILE A 258 8.28 -0.73 6.68
CA ILE A 258 9.55 -1.34 6.28
C ILE A 258 10.00 -2.42 7.28
N GLY A 259 11.00 -3.19 6.90
CA GLY A 259 11.52 -4.30 7.73
C GLY A 259 10.78 -5.63 7.52
N PRO A 260 10.98 -6.61 8.43
CA PRO A 260 10.30 -7.90 8.35
C PRO A 260 8.78 -7.76 8.36
N LEU A 261 8.07 -8.61 7.62
CA LEU A 261 6.62 -8.50 7.45
C LEU A 261 5.86 -8.61 8.78
N GLU A 262 6.32 -9.47 9.67
CA GLU A 262 5.75 -9.67 11.02
C GLU A 262 5.94 -8.47 11.95
N ALA A 263 6.87 -7.58 11.63
CA ALA A 263 7.15 -6.38 12.42
C ALA A 263 6.50 -5.11 11.86
N ARG A 264 5.86 -5.19 10.70
CA ARG A 264 5.17 -4.04 10.10
C ARG A 264 3.89 -3.74 10.87
N LYS A 265 3.59 -2.46 11.03
CA LYS A 265 2.38 -2.01 11.70
C LYS A 265 1.24 -1.92 10.69
N PRO A 266 0.17 -2.72 10.79
CA PRO A 266 -0.99 -2.58 9.90
C PRO A 266 -1.62 -1.19 10.05
N LEU A 267 -2.38 -0.78 9.05
CA LEU A 267 -3.04 0.52 9.03
C LEU A 267 -4.48 0.37 8.53
N ARG A 268 -5.41 1.09 9.14
CA ARG A 268 -6.72 1.30 8.57
C ARG A 268 -6.60 2.19 7.33
N ASN A 269 -7.06 1.73 6.19
CA ASN A 269 -7.18 2.57 5.00
C ASN A 269 -8.41 3.48 5.13
N LEU A 270 -8.25 4.79 4.90
CA LEU A 270 -9.38 5.72 4.99
C LEU A 270 -10.49 5.42 3.94
N TRP A 271 -10.18 4.67 2.89
CA TRP A 271 -11.15 4.20 1.90
C TRP A 271 -11.95 2.98 2.36
N GLY A 272 -11.80 2.55 3.62
CA GLY A 272 -12.68 1.59 4.28
C GLY A 272 -12.26 0.13 4.13
N TYR A 273 -10.97 -0.15 4.26
CA TYR A 273 -10.44 -1.52 4.39
C TYR A 273 -9.10 -1.54 5.12
N HIS A 274 -8.57 -2.73 5.36
CA HIS A 274 -7.32 -2.97 6.06
C HIS A 274 -6.12 -2.94 5.10
N GLN A 275 -5.00 -2.35 5.56
CA GLN A 275 -3.71 -2.40 4.88
C GLN A 275 -2.71 -3.17 5.74
N THR A 276 -2.17 -4.28 5.22
CA THR A 276 -1.09 -5.02 5.90
C THR A 276 0.26 -4.31 5.80
N ARG A 277 0.37 -3.33 4.91
CA ARG A 277 1.62 -2.65 4.51
C ARG A 277 2.73 -3.61 4.06
N GLY A 278 2.33 -4.77 3.52
CA GLY A 278 3.24 -5.68 2.83
C GLY A 278 3.88 -5.05 1.61
N LEU A 279 3.10 -4.27 0.84
CA LEU A 279 3.61 -3.27 -0.11
C LEU A 279 3.85 -1.98 0.67
N GLY A 280 5.07 -1.78 1.15
CA GLY A 280 5.50 -0.62 1.91
C GLY A 280 6.52 0.24 1.16
N TYR A 281 7.10 1.23 1.84
CA TYR A 281 8.02 2.17 1.18
C TYR A 281 9.23 1.50 0.55
N HIS A 282 9.77 0.45 1.16
CA HIS A 282 10.88 -0.30 0.56
C HIS A 282 10.50 -0.92 -0.78
N GLU A 283 9.34 -1.55 -0.85
CA GLU A 283 8.82 -2.19 -2.06
C GLU A 283 8.45 -1.16 -3.14
N TYR A 284 7.94 0.01 -2.77
CA TYR A 284 7.71 1.11 -3.72
C TYR A 284 9.02 1.61 -4.33
N PHE A 285 10.06 1.81 -3.54
CA PHE A 285 11.37 2.19 -4.07
C PHE A 285 11.95 1.13 -5.01
N LEU A 286 11.84 -0.15 -4.65
CA LEU A 286 12.25 -1.25 -5.51
C LEU A 286 11.45 -1.28 -6.82
N PHE A 287 10.17 -1.02 -6.76
CA PHE A 287 9.31 -0.97 -7.95
C PHE A 287 9.70 0.17 -8.89
N CYS A 288 9.99 1.34 -8.36
CA CYS A 288 10.50 2.47 -9.15
C CYS A 288 11.82 2.09 -9.84
N GLU A 289 12.78 1.51 -9.10
CA GLU A 289 14.06 1.06 -9.66
C GLU A 289 13.87 0.02 -10.76
N ASP A 290 12.99 -0.97 -10.56
CA ASP A 290 12.70 -2.04 -11.51
C ASP A 290 12.07 -1.55 -12.81
N MET A 291 11.36 -0.42 -12.77
CA MET A 291 10.77 0.25 -13.93
C MET A 291 11.71 1.28 -14.56
N GLY A 292 12.78 1.67 -13.88
CA GLY A 292 13.63 2.80 -14.27
C GLY A 292 12.93 4.16 -14.13
N ALA A 293 12.00 4.27 -13.17
CA ALA A 293 11.25 5.48 -12.84
C ALA A 293 11.81 6.16 -11.59
N GLU A 294 11.71 7.49 -11.52
CA GLU A 294 12.08 8.26 -10.32
C GLU A 294 11.02 8.03 -9.23
N PRO A 295 11.41 7.73 -7.98
CA PRO A 295 10.47 7.67 -6.88
C PRO A 295 10.03 9.07 -6.44
N VAL A 296 8.74 9.24 -6.22
CA VAL A 296 8.13 10.46 -5.65
C VAL A 296 7.27 10.06 -4.44
N PRO A 297 7.90 9.76 -3.30
CA PRO A 297 7.16 9.51 -2.08
C PRO A 297 6.41 10.76 -1.63
N VAL A 298 5.18 10.60 -1.17
CA VAL A 298 4.34 11.66 -0.60
C VAL A 298 4.19 11.44 0.89
N LEU A 299 4.43 12.48 1.66
CA LEU A 299 4.22 12.53 3.10
C LEU A 299 3.21 13.65 3.44
N ALA A 300 2.40 13.45 4.46
CA ALA A 300 1.53 14.50 4.97
C ALA A 300 2.35 15.70 5.46
N ALA A 301 1.80 16.89 5.30
CA ALA A 301 2.40 18.12 5.81
C ALA A 301 2.12 18.36 7.31
N GLY A 302 2.06 17.29 8.11
CA GLY A 302 1.72 17.36 9.52
C GLY A 302 0.23 17.62 9.80
N VAL A 303 -0.63 17.44 8.80
CA VAL A 303 -2.09 17.51 8.91
C VAL A 303 -2.75 16.26 8.31
N PRO A 304 -3.90 15.81 8.81
CA PRO A 304 -4.62 14.68 8.23
C PRO A 304 -5.30 15.07 6.92
N CYS A 305 -5.88 14.09 6.23
CA CYS A 305 -6.59 14.32 4.96
C CYS A 305 -7.71 15.35 5.12
N GLN A 306 -7.88 16.22 4.13
CA GLN A 306 -8.98 17.19 4.08
C GLN A 306 -10.38 16.52 4.10
N ASN A 307 -10.44 15.25 3.67
CA ASN A 307 -11.67 14.43 3.74
C ASN A 307 -11.83 13.71 5.08
N SER A 308 -10.90 13.88 6.03
CA SER A 308 -10.99 13.24 7.33
C SER A 308 -12.13 13.79 8.16
N GLY A 309 -12.85 12.91 8.87
CA GLY A 309 -13.87 13.29 9.84
C GLY A 309 -13.29 13.83 11.15
N THR A 310 -11.99 13.78 11.36
CA THR A 310 -11.30 14.19 12.57
C THR A 310 -9.95 14.83 12.28
N CYS A 311 -9.62 15.88 13.03
CA CYS A 311 -8.32 16.53 12.98
C CYS A 311 -7.42 16.15 14.15
N ALA A 312 -7.89 15.32 15.07
CA ALA A 312 -7.22 14.97 16.32
C ALA A 312 -6.72 13.51 16.32
N HIS A 313 -6.05 13.14 17.40
CA HIS A 313 -5.73 11.74 17.70
C HIS A 313 -6.99 10.96 18.05
N HIS A 314 -7.28 9.89 17.34
CA HIS A 314 -8.40 8.99 17.65
C HIS A 314 -8.27 8.35 19.05
N SER A 315 -7.05 8.02 19.43
CA SER A 315 -6.74 7.39 20.72
C SER A 315 -7.02 8.31 21.93
N LYS A 316 -7.04 9.62 21.73
CA LYS A 316 -7.30 10.62 22.78
C LYS A 316 -8.78 11.00 22.88
N GLY A 317 -9.64 10.45 22.02
CA GLY A 317 -11.10 10.61 22.07
C GLY A 317 -11.60 12.05 21.85
N GLU A 318 -10.81 12.90 21.23
CA GLU A 318 -11.11 14.32 21.14
C GLU A 318 -11.52 14.75 19.73
N LEU A 319 -12.53 15.57 19.70
CA LEU A 319 -12.98 16.52 18.68
C LEU A 319 -13.11 15.99 17.24
N THR A 320 -14.35 15.79 16.83
CA THR A 320 -14.73 15.87 15.42
C THR A 320 -14.56 17.31 14.94
N CYS A 321 -13.66 17.53 14.01
CA CYS A 321 -13.55 18.78 13.27
C CYS A 321 -13.34 18.44 11.78
N MET A 322 -13.46 19.45 10.92
CA MET A 322 -13.11 19.28 9.52
C MET A 322 -11.60 19.05 9.41
N GLY A 323 -11.19 17.91 8.88
CA GLY A 323 -9.83 17.44 8.62
C GLY A 323 -8.65 18.32 9.05
N GLN A 324 -8.35 19.33 8.27
CA GLN A 324 -7.14 20.15 8.43
C GLN A 324 -7.31 21.40 9.31
N GLN A 325 -8.31 21.46 10.18
CA GLN A 325 -8.41 22.47 11.24
C GLN A 325 -7.52 22.14 12.44
N GLY A 326 -6.92 20.97 12.49
CA GLY A 326 -5.90 20.54 13.43
C GLY A 326 -4.78 19.78 12.75
N GLY A 327 -3.67 19.59 13.45
CA GLY A 327 -2.49 18.90 12.92
C GLY A 327 -1.69 18.24 14.03
N VAL A 328 -0.59 17.63 13.65
CA VAL A 328 0.39 17.07 14.58
C VAL A 328 0.69 18.11 15.67
N PRO A 329 0.60 17.78 16.97
CA PRO A 329 0.91 18.72 18.05
C PRO A 329 2.31 19.33 17.88
N MET A 330 2.45 20.62 18.24
CA MET A 330 3.73 21.31 18.03
C MET A 330 4.88 20.67 18.82
N GLU A 331 4.58 20.09 19.96
CA GLU A 331 5.55 19.33 20.77
C GLU A 331 6.01 18.00 20.10
N GLU A 332 5.27 17.50 19.11
CA GLU A 332 5.59 16.30 18.34
C GLU A 332 6.21 16.63 16.95
N MET A 333 6.18 17.91 16.54
CA MET A 333 6.63 18.30 15.20
C MET A 333 8.13 18.08 14.96
N ASP A 334 8.98 18.23 15.95
CA ASP A 334 10.42 17.95 15.80
C ASP A 334 10.65 16.47 15.44
N GLN A 335 9.91 15.56 16.09
CA GLN A 335 9.99 14.12 15.76
C GLN A 335 9.41 13.85 14.37
N TYR A 336 8.27 14.48 14.01
CA TYR A 336 7.65 14.33 12.71
C TYR A 336 8.59 14.78 11.58
N ILE A 337 9.25 15.93 11.75
CA ILE A 337 10.27 16.44 10.83
C ILE A 337 11.45 15.46 10.72
N GLN A 338 11.91 14.93 11.85
CA GLN A 338 12.98 13.95 11.84
C GLN A 338 12.58 12.70 11.06
N ASP A 339 11.31 12.26 11.12
CA ASP A 339 10.81 11.13 10.36
C ASP A 339 10.83 11.39 8.84
N VAL A 340 10.58 12.63 8.41
CA VAL A 340 10.74 13.05 7.00
C VAL A 340 12.21 12.99 6.57
N LEU A 341 13.11 13.52 7.37
CA LEU A 341 14.56 13.49 7.08
C LEU A 341 15.12 12.07 7.08
N ASP A 342 14.63 11.22 7.97
CA ASP A 342 15.00 9.81 8.06
C ASP A 342 14.58 9.02 6.78
N LEU A 343 13.47 9.40 6.13
CA LEU A 343 13.08 8.79 4.85
C LEU A 343 14.10 9.12 3.75
N ILE A 344 14.56 10.37 3.70
CA ILE A 344 15.59 10.77 2.74
C ILE A 344 16.90 10.02 3.04
N GLU A 345 17.28 9.89 4.30
CA GLU A 345 18.44 9.08 4.70
C GLU A 345 18.24 7.60 4.38
N TYR A 346 17.03 7.04 4.57
CA TYR A 346 16.72 5.67 4.16
C TYR A 346 16.93 5.48 2.66
N ALA A 347 16.46 6.41 1.85
CA ALA A 347 16.61 6.33 0.40
C ALA A 347 18.05 6.57 -0.07
N ASN A 348 18.76 7.57 0.47
CA ASN A 348 20.00 8.06 -0.08
C ASN A 348 21.23 7.81 0.80
N GLY A 349 21.05 7.53 2.09
CA GLY A 349 22.14 7.41 3.06
C GLY A 349 23.12 6.27 2.77
N ASP A 350 24.37 6.47 3.14
CA ASP A 350 25.41 5.43 3.02
C ASP A 350 25.11 4.26 3.97
N ALA A 351 25.03 3.05 3.41
CA ALA A 351 24.71 1.82 4.14
C ALA A 351 25.66 1.46 5.29
N ARG A 352 26.86 2.06 5.34
CA ARG A 352 27.87 1.81 6.37
C ARG A 352 27.98 2.94 7.39
N LYS A 353 27.48 4.15 7.05
CA LYS A 353 27.71 5.37 7.83
C LYS A 353 26.44 5.90 8.50
N THR A 354 25.27 5.61 7.91
CA THR A 354 24.02 6.19 8.39
C THR A 354 23.10 5.10 8.96
N VAL A 355 22.23 5.51 9.87
CA VAL A 355 21.30 4.58 10.55
C VAL A 355 20.30 3.98 9.55
N TRP A 356 19.67 4.82 8.77
CA TRP A 356 18.61 4.40 7.86
C TRP A 356 19.17 3.77 6.57
N GLY A 357 20.34 4.22 6.10
CA GLY A 357 21.05 3.53 5.03
C GLY A 357 21.44 2.09 5.41
N LYS A 358 21.83 1.85 6.67
CA LYS A 358 22.08 0.51 7.19
C LYS A 358 20.80 -0.34 7.21
N LYS A 359 19.67 0.21 7.68
CA LYS A 359 18.37 -0.49 7.66
C LYS A 359 17.93 -0.87 6.24
N ARG A 360 18.13 0.01 5.25
CA ARG A 360 17.93 -0.32 3.83
C ARG A 360 18.79 -1.49 3.39
N ALA A 361 20.07 -1.50 3.77
CA ALA A 361 20.98 -2.60 3.43
C ALA A 361 20.57 -3.92 4.10
N GLU A 362 20.11 -3.90 5.35
CA GLU A 362 19.55 -5.05 6.06
C GLU A 362 18.29 -5.60 5.37
N ALA A 363 17.50 -4.73 4.75
CA ALA A 363 16.37 -5.11 3.88
C ALA A 363 16.80 -5.67 2.51
N GLY A 364 18.11 -5.82 2.26
CA GLY A 364 18.65 -6.42 1.03
C GLY A 364 19.07 -5.42 -0.06
N HIS A 365 18.96 -4.12 0.19
CA HIS A 365 19.32 -3.08 -0.80
C HIS A 365 20.40 -2.11 -0.27
N PRO A 366 21.69 -2.47 -0.35
CA PRO A 366 22.76 -1.61 0.18
C PRO A 366 23.03 -0.34 -0.64
N LYS A 367 22.65 -0.31 -1.93
CA LYS A 367 22.82 0.88 -2.78
C LYS A 367 21.74 1.92 -2.48
N PRO A 368 22.02 3.24 -2.61
CA PRO A 368 21.00 4.26 -2.51
C PRO A 368 19.99 4.15 -3.68
N PHE A 369 18.73 4.54 -3.41
CA PHE A 369 17.69 4.65 -4.42
C PHE A 369 17.78 5.95 -5.24
N ASN A 370 18.66 6.87 -4.84
CA ASN A 370 18.87 8.18 -5.49
C ASN A 370 17.58 9.03 -5.54
N LEU A 371 16.89 9.13 -4.42
CA LEU A 371 15.72 9.97 -4.25
C LEU A 371 16.05 11.44 -4.59
N LYS A 372 15.31 12.03 -5.51
CA LYS A 372 15.47 13.41 -5.99
C LYS A 372 14.27 14.28 -5.67
N PHE A 373 13.10 13.68 -5.46
CA PHE A 373 11.84 14.36 -5.27
C PHE A 373 11.12 13.80 -4.04
N ILE A 374 10.48 14.70 -3.28
CA ILE A 374 9.62 14.33 -2.17
C ILE A 374 8.40 15.24 -2.16
N GLY A 375 7.19 14.67 -2.18
CA GLY A 375 5.96 15.40 -2.01
C GLY A 375 5.68 15.64 -0.52
N ILE A 376 5.39 16.87 -0.16
CA ILE A 376 4.97 17.26 1.19
C ILE A 376 3.57 17.86 1.08
N GLY A 377 2.59 17.12 1.59
CA GLY A 377 1.18 17.44 1.43
C GLY A 377 0.53 16.80 0.20
N ASN A 378 -0.78 16.83 0.17
CA ASN A 378 -1.62 16.40 -0.95
C ASN A 378 -3.01 17.03 -0.84
N GLU A 379 -3.42 17.80 -1.83
CA GLU A 379 -4.76 18.41 -1.88
C GLU A 379 -5.12 19.17 -0.59
N ASP A 380 -4.15 19.78 0.04
CA ASP A 380 -4.34 20.42 1.33
C ASP A 380 -5.21 21.69 1.21
N MET A 381 -6.09 21.88 2.18
CA MET A 381 -6.64 23.19 2.47
C MET A 381 -5.50 24.05 3.06
N ILE A 382 -5.26 25.21 2.47
CA ILE A 382 -4.13 26.07 2.87
C ILE A 382 -4.49 26.85 4.14
N THR A 383 -4.77 26.11 5.21
CA THR A 383 -5.11 26.67 6.53
C THR A 383 -3.83 27.19 7.24
N PRO A 384 -3.97 28.09 8.23
CA PRO A 384 -2.82 28.48 9.05
C PRO A 384 -2.10 27.31 9.71
N VAL A 385 -2.86 26.24 10.06
CA VAL A 385 -2.31 25.01 10.66
C VAL A 385 -1.40 24.26 9.67
N PHE A 386 -1.85 24.14 8.42
CA PHE A 386 -1.06 23.59 7.33
C PHE A 386 0.19 24.44 7.06
N VAL A 387 0.02 25.74 6.84
CA VAL A 387 1.11 26.67 6.49
C VAL A 387 2.26 26.60 7.49
N GLU A 388 1.96 26.63 8.79
CA GLU A 388 2.97 26.55 9.85
C GLU A 388 3.77 25.24 9.75
N ARG A 389 3.12 24.11 9.64
CA ARG A 389 3.76 22.78 9.60
C ARG A 389 4.52 22.53 8.30
N PHE A 390 3.91 22.88 7.18
CA PHE A 390 4.55 22.77 5.87
C PHE A 390 5.86 23.56 5.85
N LYS A 391 5.85 24.81 6.32
CA LYS A 391 7.03 25.66 6.40
C LYS A 391 8.15 25.03 7.25
N MET A 392 7.81 24.50 8.42
CA MET A 392 8.80 23.84 9.29
C MET A 392 9.45 22.64 8.59
N ILE A 393 8.65 21.80 7.91
CA ILE A 393 9.14 20.62 7.18
C ILE A 393 9.99 21.06 5.98
N PHE A 394 9.48 22.01 5.19
CA PHE A 394 10.18 22.54 4.01
C PHE A 394 11.55 23.13 4.36
N ASP A 395 11.62 23.99 5.39
CA ASP A 395 12.85 24.61 5.86
C ASP A 395 13.86 23.56 6.33
N ALA A 396 13.40 22.53 7.04
CA ALA A 396 14.24 21.43 7.51
C ALA A 396 14.84 20.61 6.36
N VAL A 397 14.00 20.22 5.37
CA VAL A 397 14.47 19.49 4.19
C VAL A 397 15.44 20.34 3.38
N LYS A 398 15.10 21.60 3.10
CA LYS A 398 15.97 22.54 2.37
C LYS A 398 17.34 22.73 3.06
N ALA A 399 17.35 22.79 4.38
CA ALA A 399 18.59 22.96 5.15
C ALA A 399 19.46 21.70 5.19
N LYS A 400 18.88 20.51 5.25
CA LYS A 400 19.59 19.25 5.45
C LYS A 400 19.85 18.47 4.16
N HIS A 401 18.94 18.59 3.20
CA HIS A 401 18.93 17.86 1.94
C HIS A 401 18.62 18.77 0.75
N PRO A 402 19.46 19.81 0.51
CA PRO A 402 19.24 20.74 -0.60
C PRO A 402 19.29 20.07 -1.99
N GLU A 403 19.80 18.84 -2.06
CA GLU A 403 19.81 18.00 -3.27
C GLU A 403 18.46 17.38 -3.60
N VAL A 404 17.50 17.38 -2.66
CA VAL A 404 16.16 16.82 -2.84
C VAL A 404 15.17 17.94 -3.11
N THR A 405 14.45 17.83 -4.23
CA THR A 405 13.40 18.76 -4.60
C THR A 405 12.13 18.45 -3.81
N VAL A 406 11.67 19.41 -3.01
CA VAL A 406 10.36 19.35 -2.38
C VAL A 406 9.30 19.75 -3.39
N ILE A 407 8.24 18.94 -3.48
CA ILE A 407 7.03 19.24 -4.22
C ILE A 407 5.97 19.63 -3.21
N GLY A 408 5.50 20.89 -3.25
CA GLY A 408 4.42 21.39 -2.40
C GLY A 408 3.06 21.21 -3.05
N THR A 409 1.98 21.30 -2.26
CA THR A 409 0.62 21.27 -2.75
C THR A 409 0.07 22.68 -2.94
N THR A 410 -0.76 22.89 -3.96
CA THR A 410 -1.50 24.14 -4.21
C THR A 410 -3.01 23.97 -4.02
N GLY A 411 -3.41 23.05 -3.14
CA GLY A 411 -4.81 22.80 -2.84
C GLY A 411 -5.43 21.64 -3.63
N PRO A 412 -6.72 21.36 -3.37
CA PRO A 412 -7.41 20.20 -3.94
C PRO A 412 -7.91 20.42 -5.38
N PHE A 413 -7.94 21.67 -5.88
CA PHE A 413 -8.50 22.03 -7.16
C PHE A 413 -7.60 23.02 -7.93
N TYR A 414 -7.81 23.12 -9.23
CA TYR A 414 -7.07 23.98 -10.14
C TYR A 414 -7.47 25.47 -10.07
N GLU A 415 -8.41 25.84 -9.20
CA GLU A 415 -8.93 27.19 -8.99
C GLU A 415 -9.48 27.35 -7.57
N GLY A 416 -9.71 28.58 -7.16
CA GLY A 416 -10.31 28.93 -5.86
C GLY A 416 -9.26 29.34 -4.83
N THR A 417 -9.73 29.60 -3.61
CA THR A 417 -8.92 30.23 -2.56
C THR A 417 -7.70 29.41 -2.17
N ASP A 418 -7.86 28.09 -2.01
CA ASP A 418 -6.71 27.23 -1.64
C ASP A 418 -5.65 27.18 -2.75
N TYR A 419 -6.08 27.20 -4.02
CA TYR A 419 -5.17 27.29 -5.15
C TYR A 419 -4.37 28.60 -5.16
N GLU A 420 -5.07 29.74 -5.02
CA GLU A 420 -4.44 31.06 -5.02
C GLU A 420 -3.47 31.23 -3.85
N VAL A 421 -3.91 30.91 -2.63
CA VAL A 421 -3.06 31.02 -1.43
C VAL A 421 -1.93 29.99 -1.44
N GLY A 422 -2.15 28.80 -2.01
CA GLY A 422 -1.11 27.77 -2.17
C GLY A 422 0.00 28.21 -3.11
N TRP A 423 -0.33 28.88 -4.23
CA TRP A 423 0.65 29.47 -5.13
C TRP A 423 1.40 30.65 -4.50
N ASP A 424 0.70 31.52 -3.75
CA ASP A 424 1.32 32.63 -3.03
C ASP A 424 2.32 32.09 -2.00
N LEU A 425 1.93 31.07 -1.23
CA LEU A 425 2.81 30.42 -0.25
C LEU A 425 4.04 29.79 -0.92
N ALA A 426 3.83 29.06 -2.02
CA ALA A 426 4.92 28.42 -2.74
C ALA A 426 5.92 29.46 -3.28
N THR A 427 5.42 30.58 -3.80
CA THR A 427 6.22 31.71 -4.28
C THR A 427 6.98 32.38 -3.15
N GLU A 428 6.32 32.68 -2.01
CA GLU A 428 6.94 33.29 -0.83
C GLU A 428 8.11 32.46 -0.29
N LEU A 429 7.92 31.14 -0.20
CA LEU A 429 8.93 30.22 0.35
C LEU A 429 10.00 29.83 -0.69
N GLY A 430 9.75 30.09 -1.97
CA GLY A 430 10.60 29.62 -3.06
C GLY A 430 10.57 28.10 -3.18
N VAL A 431 9.37 27.49 -3.11
CA VAL A 431 9.18 26.07 -3.33
C VAL A 431 9.48 25.74 -4.80
N PRO A 432 10.42 24.84 -5.09
CA PRO A 432 10.92 24.66 -6.45
C PRO A 432 9.94 23.96 -7.40
N MET A 433 8.94 23.26 -6.87
CA MET A 433 7.94 22.51 -7.64
C MET A 433 6.65 22.42 -6.85
N VAL A 434 5.51 22.47 -7.54
CA VAL A 434 4.18 22.33 -6.93
C VAL A 434 3.40 21.22 -7.61
N ASP A 435 2.43 20.69 -6.88
CA ASP A 435 1.49 19.66 -7.31
C ASP A 435 0.10 20.29 -7.45
N GLU A 436 -0.43 20.32 -8.67
CA GLU A 436 -1.77 20.81 -9.00
C GLU A 436 -2.68 19.65 -9.39
N HIS A 437 -3.91 19.68 -8.94
CA HIS A 437 -4.88 18.61 -9.19
C HIS A 437 -6.06 19.11 -10.04
N TYR A 438 -6.39 18.34 -11.09
CA TYR A 438 -7.43 18.68 -12.05
C TYR A 438 -8.49 17.60 -12.13
N TYR A 439 -9.67 17.89 -11.60
CA TYR A 439 -10.89 17.09 -11.78
C TYR A 439 -11.82 17.82 -12.75
N VAL A 440 -11.47 17.76 -14.03
CA VAL A 440 -12.14 18.54 -15.07
C VAL A 440 -12.69 17.63 -16.17
N GLU A 441 -13.76 18.09 -16.84
CA GLU A 441 -14.33 17.40 -17.98
C GLU A 441 -13.43 17.54 -19.24
N PRO A 442 -13.50 16.59 -20.20
CA PRO A 442 -12.74 16.69 -21.46
C PRO A 442 -12.95 18.00 -22.20
N GLY A 443 -14.15 18.60 -22.11
CA GLY A 443 -14.46 19.91 -22.67
C GLY A 443 -13.61 21.04 -22.10
N TRP A 444 -13.31 20.99 -20.80
CA TRP A 444 -12.43 21.97 -20.17
C TRP A 444 -11.02 21.93 -20.80
N MET A 445 -10.45 20.75 -20.97
CA MET A 445 -9.13 20.58 -21.59
C MET A 445 -9.08 21.12 -23.03
N ILE A 446 -10.17 20.94 -23.79
CA ILE A 446 -10.27 21.44 -25.16
C ILE A 446 -10.31 22.97 -25.21
N HIS A 447 -11.01 23.59 -24.25
CA HIS A 447 -11.22 25.05 -24.24
C HIS A 447 -10.13 25.82 -23.48
N ASN A 448 -9.28 25.16 -22.72
CA ASN A 448 -8.25 25.77 -21.88
C ASN A 448 -6.83 25.37 -22.29
N GLN A 449 -6.58 25.17 -23.57
CA GLN A 449 -5.26 24.75 -24.09
C GLN A 449 -4.13 25.73 -23.75
N GLU A 450 -4.48 27.02 -23.56
CA GLU A 450 -3.52 28.08 -23.24
C GLU A 450 -3.37 28.32 -21.72
N TYR A 451 -4.04 27.53 -20.88
CA TYR A 451 -4.06 27.71 -19.42
C TYR A 451 -2.65 27.85 -18.84
N TYR A 452 -1.74 26.97 -19.23
CA TYR A 452 -0.36 26.97 -18.74
C TYR A 452 0.54 28.08 -19.31
N TYR A 453 0.07 28.88 -20.26
CA TYR A 453 0.82 30.02 -20.78
C TYR A 453 0.80 31.21 -19.83
N HIS A 454 -0.13 31.23 -18.89
CA HIS A 454 -0.30 32.31 -17.92
C HIS A 454 0.57 32.15 -16.67
N TYR A 455 1.27 31.04 -16.53
CA TYR A 455 2.16 30.83 -15.40
C TYR A 455 3.36 31.81 -15.45
N ASP A 456 3.65 32.41 -14.29
CA ASP A 456 4.88 33.14 -14.07
C ASP A 456 6.08 32.16 -14.17
N ARG A 457 7.03 32.49 -15.02
CA ARG A 457 8.21 31.67 -15.30
C ARG A 457 9.50 32.44 -15.02
N SER A 458 9.40 33.61 -14.36
CA SER A 458 10.56 34.46 -14.01
C SER A 458 11.39 33.88 -12.85
#